data_1b7262b3e3e5a815f25e8777c602e327
#
_entry.id   1b7262b3e3e5a815f25e8777c602e327
#
_cell.length_a   1.000
_cell.length_b   1.000
_cell.length_c   1.000
_cell.angle_alpha   90.00
_cell.angle_beta   90.00
_cell.angle_gamma   90.00
#
_symmetry.space_group_name_H-M   'P 1'
#
loop_
_entity.id
_entity.type
_entity.pdbx_description
1 polymer ?
#
loop_
_entity_poly.entity_id
_entity_poly.type
_entity_poly.pdbx_seq_one_letter_code
_entity_poly.pdbx_strand_id
1 'polypeptide(L)'
;MTKVLMKGNEALAEAAIRAGCRSYFGYPITPQSEVPEYFSRKLPEVGGVFLQAESEIASIYMLYGAAAAGHRTMTSSSGPGISLMQEGISSAAGSDLPMVIVNMMRGGPGLGSIQPSQTDYFQTTRGGGNGDYRVLAYAPSNVQELVDYTILAFDKADEWRMPAFIMADGMLGQMMEPVEFPEANEEVLNRCPKDWATDGRSGERGYRNVITSLELSTPQLEINDRKRYEKYLKIMEEEVIVEEDGVKDCDLILTSYGSAARIVKTAIQILRDEGYKVGLIRPISCLLYTSDAADDMQCGGF
;
A
#
# COMPACT_ATOMS: atom_id res chain seq x y z
N MET A 1 11.20 -11.18 21.08
CA MET A 1 11.11 -9.71 20.87
C MET A 1 10.15 -9.14 21.91
N THR A 2 10.37 -7.90 22.37
CA THR A 2 9.50 -7.28 23.39
C THR A 2 8.33 -6.61 22.69
N LYS A 3 7.10 -6.94 23.11
CA LYS A 3 5.88 -6.29 22.62
C LYS A 3 5.77 -4.87 23.15
N VAL A 4 5.43 -3.94 22.28
CA VAL A 4 5.18 -2.53 22.60
C VAL A 4 3.72 -2.21 22.32
N LEU A 5 3.03 -1.61 23.30
CA LEU A 5 1.65 -1.15 23.10
C LEU A 5 1.69 0.16 22.29
N MET A 6 1.07 0.17 21.10
CA MET A 6 1.19 1.28 20.18
C MET A 6 -0.10 1.49 19.38
N LYS A 7 -0.39 2.75 18.99
CA LYS A 7 -1.49 3.06 18.07
C LYS A 7 -1.13 2.59 16.65
N GLY A 8 -2.12 2.16 15.87
CA GLY A 8 -1.91 1.71 14.50
C GLY A 8 -1.20 2.73 13.61
N ASN A 9 -1.61 4.01 13.64
CA ASN A 9 -0.95 5.07 12.88
C ASN A 9 0.54 5.23 13.24
N GLU A 10 0.88 5.17 14.52
CA GLU A 10 2.27 5.27 14.98
C GLU A 10 3.06 4.00 14.67
N ALA A 11 2.45 2.81 14.84
CA ALA A 11 3.07 1.53 14.53
C ALA A 11 3.41 1.38 13.03
N LEU A 12 2.53 1.85 12.17
CA LEU A 12 2.76 1.93 10.73
C LEU A 12 3.97 2.82 10.40
N ALA A 13 4.06 4.00 11.01
CA ALA A 13 5.16 4.93 10.78
C ALA A 13 6.49 4.35 11.27
N GLU A 14 6.52 3.71 12.45
CA GLU A 14 7.70 3.01 12.97
C GLU A 14 8.11 1.85 12.06
N ALA A 15 7.14 1.06 11.59
CA ALA A 15 7.39 -0.04 10.66
C ALA A 15 8.05 0.45 9.37
N ALA A 16 7.56 1.56 8.81
CA ALA A 16 8.14 2.17 7.62
C ALA A 16 9.59 2.62 7.84
N ILE A 17 9.90 3.25 8.99
CA ILE A 17 11.28 3.65 9.36
C ILE A 17 12.19 2.42 9.43
N ARG A 18 11.74 1.34 10.06
CA ARG A 18 12.48 0.06 10.14
C ARG A 18 12.63 -0.64 8.80
N ALA A 19 11.64 -0.49 7.92
CA ALA A 19 11.74 -0.93 6.53
C ALA A 19 12.69 -0.07 5.68
N GLY A 20 13.36 0.91 6.25
CA GLY A 20 14.33 1.77 5.55
C GLY A 20 13.70 2.97 4.84
N CYS A 21 12.47 3.36 5.16
CA CYS A 21 11.93 4.63 4.71
C CYS A 21 12.80 5.78 5.22
N ARG A 22 13.27 6.62 4.30
CA ARG A 22 14.10 7.80 4.61
C ARG A 22 13.53 9.10 4.08
N SER A 23 12.37 9.04 3.42
CA SER A 23 11.69 10.24 2.93
C SER A 23 10.18 10.10 3.11
N TYR A 24 9.58 11.05 3.80
CA TYR A 24 8.13 11.16 3.94
C TYR A 24 7.68 12.55 3.53
N PHE A 25 6.71 12.60 2.62
CA PHE A 25 6.05 13.82 2.18
C PHE A 25 4.54 13.65 2.32
N GLY A 26 3.87 14.54 3.03
CA GLY A 26 2.45 14.38 3.28
C GLY A 26 1.73 15.69 3.53
N TYR A 27 0.41 15.67 3.41
CA TYR A 27 -0.49 16.74 3.77
C TYR A 27 -1.44 16.26 4.87
N PRO A 28 -1.72 17.07 5.91
CA PRO A 28 -2.53 16.63 7.03
C PRO A 28 -3.98 16.34 6.62
N ILE A 29 -4.48 15.18 7.00
CA ILE A 29 -5.88 14.77 6.81
C ILE A 29 -6.29 13.75 7.89
N THR A 30 -7.51 13.86 8.43
CA THR A 30 -8.08 12.87 9.34
C THR A 30 -8.52 11.63 8.54
N PRO A 31 -8.28 10.37 9.03
CA PRO A 31 -7.85 9.99 10.38
C PRO A 31 -6.37 9.55 10.50
N GLN A 32 -5.46 10.05 9.68
CA GLN A 32 -4.07 9.60 9.64
C GLN A 32 -3.07 10.57 10.32
N SER A 33 -3.52 11.54 11.09
CA SER A 33 -2.69 12.66 11.58
C SER A 33 -1.47 12.22 12.40
N GLU A 34 -1.56 11.13 13.15
CA GLU A 34 -0.44 10.62 13.95
C GLU A 34 0.69 10.04 13.09
N VAL A 35 0.42 9.68 11.82
CA VAL A 35 1.48 9.19 10.91
C VAL A 35 2.50 10.31 10.63
N PRO A 36 2.13 11.48 10.06
CA PRO A 36 3.08 12.57 9.87
C PRO A 36 3.65 13.11 11.18
N GLU A 37 2.87 13.13 12.28
CA GLU A 37 3.39 13.53 13.59
C GLU A 37 4.52 12.61 14.06
N TYR A 38 4.38 11.30 13.89
CA TYR A 38 5.41 10.34 14.23
C TYR A 38 6.66 10.52 13.35
N PHE A 39 6.47 10.61 12.04
CA PHE A 39 7.58 10.83 11.10
C PHE A 39 8.33 12.14 11.35
N SER A 40 7.62 13.23 11.70
CA SER A 40 8.26 14.52 11.99
C SER A 40 9.26 14.46 13.15
N ARG A 41 8.99 13.58 14.13
CA ARG A 41 9.87 13.37 15.29
C ARG A 41 10.97 12.35 15.00
N LYS A 42 10.62 11.23 14.35
CA LYS A 42 11.50 10.06 14.30
C LYS A 42 12.37 9.97 13.05
N LEU A 43 11.88 10.46 11.92
CA LEU A 43 12.61 10.35 10.66
C LEU A 43 13.94 11.13 10.67
N PRO A 44 14.04 12.35 11.25
CA PRO A 44 15.31 13.04 11.40
C PRO A 44 16.35 12.30 12.27
N GLU A 45 15.90 11.52 13.27
CA GLU A 45 16.78 10.73 14.14
C GLU A 45 17.58 9.66 13.37
N VAL A 46 17.04 9.21 12.23
CA VAL A 46 17.67 8.21 11.34
C VAL A 46 18.24 8.83 10.06
N GLY A 47 18.44 10.14 10.04
CA GLY A 47 18.98 10.85 8.87
C GLY A 47 18.01 10.98 7.69
N GLY A 48 16.71 10.75 7.92
CA GLY A 48 15.68 10.87 6.90
C GLY A 48 15.11 12.29 6.79
N VAL A 49 14.30 12.51 5.75
CA VAL A 49 13.66 13.79 5.43
C VAL A 49 12.16 13.70 5.63
N PHE A 50 11.64 14.55 6.51
CA PHE A 50 10.20 14.80 6.67
C PHE A 50 9.87 16.17 6.11
N LEU A 51 8.81 16.26 5.30
CA LEU A 51 8.29 17.54 4.83
C LEU A 51 6.76 17.50 4.72
N GLN A 52 6.11 18.48 5.35
CA GLN A 52 4.69 18.73 5.14
C GLN A 52 4.52 19.58 3.89
N ALA A 53 3.91 19.00 2.85
CA ALA A 53 3.61 19.70 1.61
C ALA A 53 2.40 20.63 1.75
N GLU A 54 2.20 21.53 0.80
CA GLU A 54 1.04 22.43 0.76
C GLU A 54 -0.24 21.75 0.22
N SER A 55 -0.11 20.56 -0.38
CA SER A 55 -1.23 19.77 -0.89
C SER A 55 -0.83 18.30 -1.11
N GLU A 56 -1.82 17.43 -1.29
CA GLU A 56 -1.59 16.03 -1.65
C GLU A 56 -0.95 15.90 -3.04
N ILE A 57 -1.27 16.80 -3.98
CA ILE A 57 -0.64 16.85 -5.31
C ILE A 57 0.86 17.11 -5.17
N ALA A 58 1.25 18.09 -4.36
CA ALA A 58 2.66 18.35 -4.09
C ALA A 58 3.33 17.17 -3.39
N SER A 59 2.65 16.54 -2.43
CA SER A 59 3.16 15.36 -1.70
C SER A 59 3.53 14.23 -2.64
N ILE A 60 2.64 13.86 -3.57
CA ILE A 60 2.89 12.74 -4.49
C ILE A 60 4.02 13.03 -5.48
N TYR A 61 4.19 14.29 -5.93
CA TYR A 61 5.29 14.64 -6.82
C TYR A 61 6.64 14.77 -6.11
N MET A 62 6.65 15.19 -4.84
CA MET A 62 7.86 15.09 -4.00
C MET A 62 8.25 13.64 -3.78
N LEU A 63 7.25 12.77 -3.54
CA LEU A 63 7.44 11.31 -3.42
C LEU A 63 8.03 10.73 -4.70
N TYR A 64 7.47 11.11 -5.86
CA TYR A 64 7.96 10.72 -7.18
C TYR A 64 9.45 11.07 -7.35
N GLY A 65 9.84 12.30 -7.01
CA GLY A 65 11.23 12.76 -7.11
C GLY A 65 12.18 11.97 -6.20
N ALA A 66 11.78 11.71 -4.94
CA ALA A 66 12.56 10.94 -4.01
C ALA A 66 12.68 9.46 -4.42
N ALA A 67 11.60 8.86 -4.91
CA ALA A 67 11.61 7.52 -5.46
C ALA A 67 12.53 7.42 -6.69
N ALA A 68 12.45 8.40 -7.62
CA ALA A 68 13.33 8.47 -8.78
C ALA A 68 14.82 8.59 -8.42
N ALA A 69 15.13 9.23 -7.28
CA ALA A 69 16.50 9.29 -6.72
C ALA A 69 16.94 7.99 -6.02
N GLY A 70 16.07 6.95 -5.99
CA GLY A 70 16.39 5.65 -5.41
C GLY A 70 16.10 5.51 -3.91
N HIS A 71 15.44 6.48 -3.28
CA HIS A 71 15.10 6.40 -1.87
C HIS A 71 13.85 5.56 -1.62
N ARG A 72 13.81 4.79 -0.53
CA ARG A 72 12.56 4.27 0.03
C ARG A 72 11.75 5.42 0.60
N THR A 73 10.56 5.62 0.08
CA THR A 73 9.75 6.80 0.33
C THR A 73 8.29 6.45 0.55
N MET A 74 7.61 7.23 1.39
CA MET A 74 6.21 6.99 1.74
C MET A 74 5.42 8.29 1.85
N THR A 75 4.14 8.20 1.51
CA THR A 75 3.10 9.17 1.87
C THR A 75 1.92 8.47 2.51
N SER A 76 1.13 9.20 3.28
CA SER A 76 -0.15 8.74 3.79
C SER A 76 -1.22 9.81 3.60
N SER A 77 -2.44 9.37 3.34
CA SER A 77 -3.60 10.24 3.16
C SER A 77 -4.90 9.49 3.45
N SER A 78 -6.02 10.05 3.08
CA SER A 78 -7.35 9.48 3.20
C SER A 78 -8.20 9.88 2.00
N GLY A 79 -9.13 9.06 1.59
CA GLY A 79 -10.14 9.27 0.54
C GLY A 79 -9.92 10.44 -0.42
N PRO A 80 -10.37 11.68 -0.08
CA PRO A 80 -10.21 12.83 -0.98
C PRO A 80 -8.76 13.16 -1.32
N GLY A 81 -7.82 12.99 -0.37
CA GLY A 81 -6.40 13.23 -0.61
C GLY A 81 -5.80 12.19 -1.56
N ILE A 82 -6.19 10.91 -1.42
CA ILE A 82 -5.81 9.88 -2.38
C ILE A 82 -6.38 10.20 -3.77
N SER A 83 -7.59 10.74 -3.87
CA SER A 83 -8.16 11.19 -5.13
C SER A 83 -7.29 12.25 -5.83
N LEU A 84 -6.76 13.21 -5.07
CA LEU A 84 -5.85 14.23 -5.60
C LEU A 84 -4.49 13.68 -6.04
N MET A 85 -4.06 12.56 -5.49
CA MET A 85 -2.78 11.92 -5.83
C MET A 85 -2.83 11.04 -7.09
N GLN A 86 -3.99 10.73 -7.64
CA GLN A 86 -4.18 9.68 -8.65
C GLN A 86 -3.34 9.89 -9.92
N GLU A 87 -3.19 11.13 -10.38
CA GLU A 87 -2.36 11.43 -11.55
C GLU A 87 -0.87 11.16 -11.26
N GLY A 88 -0.38 11.57 -10.08
CA GLY A 88 1.01 11.31 -9.68
C GLY A 88 1.28 9.81 -9.47
N ILE A 89 0.29 9.04 -9.00
CA ILE A 89 0.38 7.58 -8.86
C ILE A 89 0.45 6.91 -10.24
N SER A 90 -0.39 7.36 -11.18
CA SER A 90 -0.33 6.92 -12.58
C SER A 90 1.05 7.20 -13.21
N SER A 91 1.59 8.40 -13.01
CA SER A 91 2.91 8.78 -13.48
C SER A 91 4.02 7.92 -12.85
N ALA A 92 3.92 7.59 -11.56
CA ALA A 92 4.87 6.72 -10.88
C ALA A 92 4.81 5.27 -11.41
N ALA A 93 3.62 4.73 -11.63
CA ALA A 93 3.43 3.42 -12.24
C ALA A 93 3.97 3.37 -13.67
N GLY A 94 3.72 4.44 -14.46
CA GLY A 94 4.25 4.58 -15.81
C GLY A 94 5.77 4.72 -15.90
N SER A 95 6.41 5.15 -14.80
CA SER A 95 7.87 5.31 -14.69
C SER A 95 8.54 4.14 -13.96
N ASP A 96 7.81 3.09 -13.59
CA ASP A 96 8.28 1.95 -12.79
C ASP A 96 8.99 2.40 -11.50
N LEU A 97 8.36 3.31 -10.74
CA LEU A 97 8.91 3.85 -9.50
C LEU A 97 8.33 3.15 -8.26
N PRO A 98 9.19 2.60 -7.39
CA PRO A 98 8.78 2.05 -6.11
C PRO A 98 8.43 3.17 -5.12
N MET A 99 7.27 3.08 -4.49
CA MET A 99 6.86 3.94 -3.38
C MET A 99 5.76 3.28 -2.57
N VAL A 100 5.62 3.65 -1.30
CA VAL A 100 4.54 3.17 -0.45
C VAL A 100 3.54 4.30 -0.20
N ILE A 101 2.27 4.01 -0.41
CA ILE A 101 1.16 4.94 -0.23
C ILE A 101 0.19 4.32 0.77
N VAL A 102 -0.17 5.05 1.80
CA VAL A 102 -1.13 4.58 2.79
C VAL A 102 -2.45 5.30 2.61
N ASN A 103 -3.51 4.56 2.39
CA ASN A 103 -4.87 5.07 2.48
C ASN A 103 -5.47 4.67 3.83
N MET A 104 -5.56 5.64 4.73
CA MET A 104 -6.30 5.50 5.99
C MET A 104 -7.76 5.84 5.69
N MET A 105 -8.50 4.85 5.18
CA MET A 105 -9.83 5.02 4.60
C MET A 105 -10.85 5.61 5.58
N ARG A 106 -11.71 6.45 5.04
CA ARG A 106 -12.85 7.05 5.73
C ARG A 106 -14.09 7.06 4.83
N GLY A 107 -15.26 7.34 5.40
CA GLY A 107 -16.51 7.34 4.66
C GLY A 107 -16.55 8.39 3.54
N GLY A 108 -16.82 7.94 2.32
CA GLY A 108 -17.08 8.74 1.11
C GLY A 108 -18.54 8.62 0.66
N PRO A 109 -18.90 9.10 -0.55
CA PRO A 109 -18.05 9.80 -1.52
C PRO A 109 -17.83 11.29 -1.20
N GLY A 110 -16.96 11.94 -1.95
CA GLY A 110 -16.61 13.35 -1.80
C GLY A 110 -15.81 13.61 -0.53
N LEU A 111 -16.10 14.72 0.17
CA LEU A 111 -15.46 15.02 1.45
C LEU A 111 -15.84 13.98 2.53
N GLY A 112 -17.06 13.46 2.44
CA GLY A 112 -17.57 12.36 3.24
C GLY A 112 -17.55 12.60 4.74
N SER A 113 -17.21 11.56 5.50
CA SER A 113 -17.12 11.54 6.95
C SER A 113 -15.69 11.21 7.38
N ILE A 114 -15.31 11.64 8.59
CA ILE A 114 -14.04 11.22 9.21
C ILE A 114 -14.11 9.83 9.85
N GLN A 115 -15.28 9.20 9.85
CA GLN A 115 -15.50 7.87 10.43
C GLN A 115 -14.86 6.79 9.57
N PRO A 116 -14.40 5.69 10.19
CA PRO A 116 -13.80 4.55 9.48
C PRO A 116 -14.74 3.99 8.40
N SER A 117 -14.17 3.62 7.27
CA SER A 117 -14.89 2.98 6.18
C SER A 117 -13.93 2.19 5.28
N GLN A 118 -14.47 1.29 4.46
CA GLN A 118 -13.71 0.51 3.47
C GLN A 118 -14.19 0.80 2.04
N THR A 119 -14.67 2.02 1.78
CA THR A 119 -15.32 2.40 0.51
C THR A 119 -14.34 2.73 -0.62
N ASP A 120 -13.03 2.79 -0.36
CA ASP A 120 -12.01 3.12 -1.35
C ASP A 120 -11.38 1.88 -2.02
N TYR A 121 -12.05 0.74 -1.96
CA TYR A 121 -11.57 -0.50 -2.55
C TYR A 121 -11.31 -0.36 -4.05
N PHE A 122 -12.28 0.10 -4.82
CA PHE A 122 -12.11 0.28 -6.26
C PHE A 122 -11.12 1.38 -6.62
N GLN A 123 -11.06 2.46 -5.82
CA GLN A 123 -10.07 3.51 -6.03
C GLN A 123 -8.64 2.96 -5.99
N THR A 124 -8.36 2.03 -5.09
CA THR A 124 -7.04 1.42 -4.96
C THR A 124 -6.85 0.29 -5.97
N THR A 125 -7.80 -0.64 -6.08
CA THR A 125 -7.62 -1.87 -6.85
C THR A 125 -7.86 -1.72 -8.35
N ARG A 126 -8.63 -0.74 -8.77
CA ARG A 126 -8.91 -0.46 -10.20
C ARG A 126 -8.18 0.77 -10.71
N GLY A 127 -7.44 1.48 -9.84
CA GLY A 127 -6.78 2.73 -10.16
C GLY A 127 -7.76 3.89 -10.36
N GLY A 128 -7.29 5.11 -10.13
CA GLY A 128 -8.08 6.34 -10.31
C GLY A 128 -7.43 7.30 -11.30
N GLY A 129 -6.19 7.03 -11.71
CA GLY A 129 -5.48 7.75 -12.77
C GLY A 129 -5.69 7.09 -14.15
N ASN A 130 -5.01 7.62 -15.15
CA ASN A 130 -5.10 7.12 -16.52
C ASN A 130 -4.15 5.94 -16.78
N GLY A 131 -4.45 5.16 -17.83
CA GLY A 131 -3.52 4.18 -18.42
C GLY A 131 -3.62 2.77 -17.84
N ASP A 132 -4.71 2.40 -17.17
CA ASP A 132 -5.02 1.04 -16.68
C ASP A 132 -3.88 0.36 -15.91
N TYR A 133 -3.08 1.19 -15.22
CA TYR A 133 -1.99 0.70 -14.37
C TYR A 133 -2.50 -0.12 -13.19
N ARG A 134 -1.62 -0.91 -12.61
CA ARG A 134 -1.86 -1.66 -11.37
C ARG A 134 -0.89 -1.20 -10.29
N VAL A 135 -1.27 -1.42 -9.05
CA VAL A 135 -0.44 -1.16 -7.87
C VAL A 135 -0.47 -2.39 -6.96
N LEU A 136 0.50 -2.66 -6.14
CA LEU A 136 0.42 -3.65 -5.06
C LEU A 136 -0.48 -3.07 -3.96
N ALA A 137 -1.34 -3.89 -3.34
CA ALA A 137 -2.18 -3.43 -2.24
C ALA A 137 -2.32 -4.50 -1.15
N TYR A 138 -2.20 -4.09 0.10
CA TYR A 138 -2.29 -4.96 1.26
C TYR A 138 -3.33 -4.42 2.24
N ALA A 139 -4.20 -5.30 2.73
CA ALA A 139 -5.30 -4.95 3.62
C ALA A 139 -5.15 -5.61 5.00
N PRO A 140 -4.42 -4.99 5.93
CA PRO A 140 -4.24 -5.48 7.28
C PRO A 140 -5.55 -5.45 8.08
N SER A 141 -5.73 -6.41 9.00
CA SER A 141 -6.89 -6.50 9.88
C SER A 141 -6.59 -6.17 11.34
N ASN A 142 -5.33 -6.07 11.71
CA ASN A 142 -4.86 -5.74 13.06
C ASN A 142 -3.56 -4.94 13.00
N VAL A 143 -3.12 -4.41 14.14
CA VAL A 143 -1.95 -3.52 14.16
C VAL A 143 -0.65 -4.29 13.88
N GLN A 144 -0.55 -5.57 14.26
CA GLN A 144 0.62 -6.36 13.89
C GLN A 144 0.72 -6.56 12.38
N GLU A 145 -0.38 -6.92 11.73
CA GLU A 145 -0.41 -7.03 10.26
C GLU A 145 -0.14 -5.70 9.57
N LEU A 146 -0.59 -4.58 10.17
CA LEU A 146 -0.26 -3.25 9.66
C LEU A 146 1.25 -3.01 9.66
N VAL A 147 1.97 -3.45 10.70
CA VAL A 147 3.44 -3.43 10.76
C VAL A 147 4.04 -4.34 9.69
N ASP A 148 3.61 -5.60 9.67
CA ASP A 148 4.21 -6.63 8.80
C ASP A 148 4.03 -6.30 7.32
N TYR A 149 2.81 -5.90 6.93
CA TYR A 149 2.53 -5.56 5.52
C TYR A 149 3.09 -4.20 5.11
N THR A 150 3.33 -3.27 6.04
CA THR A 150 4.06 -2.05 5.71
C THR A 150 5.51 -2.38 5.32
N ILE A 151 6.17 -3.25 6.05
CA ILE A 151 7.53 -3.70 5.72
C ILE A 151 7.54 -4.44 4.39
N LEU A 152 6.60 -5.39 4.21
CA LEU A 152 6.45 -6.14 2.98
C LEU A 152 6.20 -5.22 1.76
N ALA A 153 5.37 -4.19 1.93
CA ALA A 153 5.07 -3.23 0.87
C ALA A 153 6.31 -2.51 0.35
N PHE A 154 7.24 -2.12 1.22
CA PHE A 154 8.51 -1.55 0.80
C PHE A 154 9.38 -2.53 0.02
N ASP A 155 9.50 -3.76 0.51
CA ASP A 155 10.32 -4.78 -0.14
C ASP A 155 9.74 -5.14 -1.51
N LYS A 156 8.43 -5.34 -1.62
CA LYS A 156 7.77 -5.68 -2.87
C LYS A 156 7.65 -4.52 -3.85
N ALA A 157 7.50 -3.27 -3.35
CA ALA A 157 7.58 -2.10 -4.21
C ALA A 157 8.95 -1.99 -4.89
N ASP A 158 10.04 -2.19 -4.14
CA ASP A 158 11.40 -2.19 -4.69
C ASP A 158 11.62 -3.35 -5.67
N GLU A 159 11.20 -4.56 -5.32
CA GLU A 159 11.37 -5.78 -6.12
C GLU A 159 10.67 -5.66 -7.48
N TRP A 160 9.42 -5.25 -7.48
CA TRP A 160 8.58 -5.13 -8.67
C TRP A 160 8.66 -3.75 -9.35
N ARG A 161 9.36 -2.80 -8.74
CA ARG A 161 9.46 -1.42 -9.22
C ARG A 161 8.08 -0.84 -9.56
N MET A 162 7.24 -0.70 -8.55
CA MET A 162 5.89 -0.15 -8.71
C MET A 162 5.35 0.39 -7.38
N PRO A 163 4.31 1.25 -7.41
CA PRO A 163 3.66 1.71 -6.19
C PRO A 163 3.00 0.57 -5.43
N ALA A 164 3.10 0.60 -4.10
CA ALA A 164 2.41 -0.30 -3.19
C ALA A 164 1.52 0.50 -2.22
N PHE A 165 0.31 -0.01 -1.99
CA PHE A 165 -0.66 0.57 -1.07
C PHE A 165 -0.80 -0.24 0.21
N ILE A 166 -0.97 0.45 1.33
CA ILE A 166 -1.56 -0.09 2.55
C ILE A 166 -2.99 0.43 2.63
N MET A 167 -3.95 -0.48 2.60
CA MET A 167 -5.38 -0.20 2.70
C MET A 167 -5.82 -0.43 4.14
N ALA A 168 -5.66 0.57 4.98
CA ALA A 168 -6.14 0.59 6.35
C ALA A 168 -7.37 1.51 6.48
N ASP A 169 -7.96 1.56 7.64
CA ASP A 169 -9.04 2.50 7.94
C ASP A 169 -8.83 3.19 9.29
N GLY A 170 -9.64 4.22 9.56
CA GLY A 170 -9.50 5.02 10.76
C GLY A 170 -9.66 4.23 12.07
N MET A 171 -10.38 3.10 12.07
CA MET A 171 -10.49 2.23 13.23
C MET A 171 -9.15 1.57 13.54
N LEU A 172 -8.53 0.99 12.52
CA LEU A 172 -7.23 0.35 12.65
C LEU A 172 -6.13 1.35 13.01
N GLY A 173 -6.17 2.55 12.41
CA GLY A 173 -5.21 3.62 12.71
C GLY A 173 -5.26 4.12 14.15
N GLN A 174 -6.42 4.16 14.77
CA GLN A 174 -6.62 4.63 16.16
C GLN A 174 -6.56 3.52 17.20
N MET A 175 -6.66 2.27 16.80
CA MET A 175 -6.61 1.10 17.69
C MET A 175 -5.23 0.98 18.32
N MET A 176 -5.21 0.63 19.62
CA MET A 176 -3.97 0.33 20.34
C MET A 176 -3.86 -1.17 20.57
N GLU A 177 -2.78 -1.78 20.09
CA GLU A 177 -2.49 -3.20 20.28
C GLU A 177 -1.00 -3.41 20.63
N PRO A 178 -0.68 -4.52 21.30
CA PRO A 178 0.72 -4.89 21.51
C PRO A 178 1.30 -5.42 20.19
N VAL A 179 2.36 -4.79 19.73
CA VAL A 179 3.04 -5.13 18.47
C VAL A 179 4.49 -5.49 18.70
N GLU A 180 5.02 -6.36 17.87
CA GLU A 180 6.43 -6.69 17.77
C GLU A 180 7.00 -6.09 16.48
N PHE A 181 8.19 -5.52 16.59
CA PHE A 181 8.92 -5.00 15.43
C PHE A 181 10.15 -5.85 15.17
N PRO A 182 10.49 -6.11 13.89
CA PRO A 182 11.81 -6.66 13.58
C PRO A 182 12.90 -5.68 14.00
N GLU A 183 14.10 -6.19 14.24
CA GLU A 183 15.27 -5.32 14.45
C GLU A 183 15.48 -4.45 13.21
N ALA A 184 15.81 -3.19 13.45
CA ALA A 184 16.15 -2.28 12.37
C ALA A 184 17.44 -2.80 11.70
N ASN A 185 17.37 -3.05 10.39
CA ASN A 185 18.51 -3.53 9.63
C ASN A 185 18.72 -2.62 8.41
N GLU A 186 19.83 -1.90 8.38
CA GLU A 186 20.18 -1.04 7.24
C GLU A 186 20.49 -1.82 5.95
N GLU A 187 20.76 -3.13 6.04
CA GLU A 187 20.92 -3.97 4.86
C GLU A 187 19.68 -4.01 3.96
N VAL A 188 18.48 -3.71 4.52
CA VAL A 188 17.25 -3.60 3.74
C VAL A 188 17.34 -2.56 2.62
N LEU A 189 18.14 -1.51 2.80
CA LEU A 189 18.35 -0.47 1.79
C LEU A 189 19.09 -0.98 0.54
N ASN A 190 19.84 -2.07 0.69
CA ASN A 190 20.68 -2.64 -0.36
C ASN A 190 20.11 -3.94 -0.96
N ARG A 191 18.93 -4.39 -0.53
CA ARG A 191 18.34 -5.66 -1.01
C ARG A 191 18.07 -5.66 -2.51
N CYS A 192 17.61 -4.53 -3.05
CA CYS A 192 17.33 -4.38 -4.47
C CYS A 192 18.27 -3.33 -5.07
N PRO A 193 19.07 -3.70 -6.08
CA PRO A 193 19.91 -2.73 -6.80
C PRO A 193 19.07 -1.60 -7.40
N LYS A 194 19.56 -0.37 -7.27
CA LYS A 194 18.88 0.83 -7.79
C LYS A 194 19.74 1.53 -8.87
N ASP A 195 20.29 0.74 -9.76
CA ASP A 195 21.11 1.17 -10.89
C ASP A 195 20.36 2.09 -11.87
N TRP A 196 19.04 2.06 -11.83
CA TRP A 196 18.12 2.90 -12.58
C TRP A 196 17.91 4.30 -11.96
N ALA A 197 18.34 4.53 -10.71
CA ALA A 197 18.07 5.76 -9.98
C ALA A 197 18.75 6.99 -10.61
N THR A 198 18.09 8.16 -10.44
CA THR A 198 18.59 9.45 -10.95
C THR A 198 19.57 10.10 -9.94
N ASP A 199 20.63 9.40 -9.62
CA ASP A 199 21.70 9.79 -8.69
C ASP A 199 22.81 10.65 -9.34
N GLY A 200 22.56 11.17 -10.52
CA GLY A 200 23.51 11.96 -11.31
C GLY A 200 24.39 11.08 -12.21
N ARG A 201 25.63 11.49 -12.39
CA ARG A 201 26.67 10.68 -13.04
C ARG A 201 27.43 9.94 -11.96
N SER A 202 26.98 8.77 -11.53
CA SER A 202 27.80 7.94 -10.67
C SER A 202 29.05 7.52 -11.45
N GLY A 203 30.24 7.67 -10.84
CA GLY A 203 31.56 7.76 -11.49
C GLY A 203 31.91 6.69 -12.51
N GLU A 204 31.37 5.47 -12.42
CA GLU A 204 31.67 4.36 -13.33
C GLU A 204 30.72 4.27 -14.52
N ARG A 205 29.48 4.76 -14.39
CA ARG A 205 28.43 4.62 -15.40
C ARG A 205 28.60 5.54 -16.60
N GLY A 206 29.18 6.72 -16.43
CA GLY A 206 29.49 7.66 -17.52
C GLY A 206 28.28 8.36 -18.17
N TYR A 207 27.04 7.95 -17.85
CA TYR A 207 25.81 8.54 -18.38
C TYR A 207 24.80 8.81 -17.25
N ARG A 208 23.76 9.58 -17.55
CA ARG A 208 22.66 9.86 -16.63
C ARG A 208 21.52 8.89 -16.86
N ASN A 209 20.90 8.43 -15.78
CA ASN A 209 19.59 7.80 -15.87
C ASN A 209 18.51 8.87 -16.08
N VAL A 210 17.48 8.50 -16.82
CA VAL A 210 16.29 9.32 -17.04
C VAL A 210 15.08 8.53 -16.59
N ILE A 211 14.32 9.10 -15.70
CA ILE A 211 13.03 8.57 -15.25
C ILE A 211 11.95 9.46 -15.83
N THR A 212 11.05 8.87 -16.60
CA THR A 212 9.93 9.57 -17.23
C THR A 212 8.82 8.60 -17.57
N SER A 213 7.57 9.04 -17.45
CA SER A 213 6.40 8.33 -17.99
C SER A 213 6.04 8.79 -19.41
N LEU A 214 6.74 9.81 -19.95
CA LEU A 214 6.50 10.28 -21.31
C LEU A 214 7.19 9.38 -22.32
N GLU A 215 6.41 8.83 -23.25
CA GLU A 215 6.90 8.12 -24.43
C GLU A 215 6.18 8.63 -25.68
N LEU A 216 6.93 9.30 -26.56
CA LEU A 216 6.37 9.89 -27.79
C LEU A 216 6.35 8.91 -28.96
N SER A 217 7.10 7.83 -28.89
CA SER A 217 7.09 6.77 -29.90
C SER A 217 5.98 5.77 -29.61
N THR A 218 4.92 5.79 -30.37
CA THR A 218 3.80 4.86 -30.21
C THR A 218 4.22 3.38 -30.21
N PRO A 219 5.13 2.91 -31.10
CA PRO A 219 5.60 1.53 -31.03
C PRO A 219 6.39 1.22 -29.74
N GLN A 220 7.16 2.19 -29.23
CA GLN A 220 7.90 1.99 -27.99
C GLN A 220 6.98 1.98 -26.78
N LEU A 221 5.93 2.81 -26.78
CA LEU A 221 4.90 2.80 -25.74
C LEU A 221 4.22 1.43 -25.66
N GLU A 222 3.82 0.86 -26.81
CA GLU A 222 3.22 -0.48 -26.84
C GLU A 222 4.16 -1.55 -26.25
N ILE A 223 5.44 -1.52 -26.61
CA ILE A 223 6.45 -2.43 -26.06
C ILE A 223 6.54 -2.31 -24.53
N ASN A 224 6.56 -1.08 -24.02
CA ASN A 224 6.65 -0.82 -22.58
C ASN A 224 5.40 -1.30 -21.86
N ASP A 225 4.22 -1.08 -22.42
CA ASP A 225 2.95 -1.52 -21.83
C ASP A 225 2.83 -3.05 -21.82
N ARG A 226 3.24 -3.74 -22.90
CA ARG A 226 3.30 -5.22 -22.93
C ARG A 226 4.22 -5.77 -21.83
N LYS A 227 5.42 -5.20 -21.65
CA LYS A 227 6.34 -5.59 -20.57
C LYS A 227 5.73 -5.38 -19.19
N ARG A 228 5.01 -4.26 -19.01
CA ARG A 228 4.32 -3.95 -17.76
C ARG A 228 3.20 -4.93 -17.49
N TYR A 229 2.43 -5.28 -18.51
CA TYR A 229 1.38 -6.30 -18.41
C TYR A 229 1.95 -7.70 -18.06
N GLU A 230 3.04 -8.12 -18.71
CA GLU A 230 3.74 -9.37 -18.37
C GLU A 230 4.23 -9.38 -16.89
N LYS A 231 4.72 -8.23 -16.39
CA LYS A 231 5.05 -8.06 -14.98
C LYS A 231 3.82 -8.28 -14.10
N TYR A 232 2.68 -7.70 -14.45
CA TYR A 232 1.42 -7.87 -13.70
C TYR A 232 0.95 -9.33 -13.66
N LEU A 233 1.05 -10.06 -14.76
CA LEU A 233 0.70 -11.48 -14.79
C LEU A 233 1.54 -12.30 -13.80
N LYS A 234 2.85 -12.05 -13.73
CA LYS A 234 3.73 -12.72 -12.75
C LYS A 234 3.33 -12.39 -11.31
N ILE A 235 3.09 -11.12 -11.03
CA ILE A 235 2.65 -10.70 -9.70
C ILE A 235 1.33 -11.39 -9.32
N MET A 236 0.40 -11.55 -10.27
CA MET A 236 -0.87 -12.27 -10.06
C MET A 236 -0.69 -13.73 -9.65
N GLU A 237 0.41 -14.35 -10.03
CA GLU A 237 0.73 -15.73 -9.66
C GLU A 237 1.53 -15.80 -8.35
N GLU A 238 2.46 -14.85 -8.12
CA GLU A 238 3.48 -14.95 -7.08
C GLU A 238 3.13 -14.19 -5.79
N GLU A 239 2.30 -13.12 -5.87
CA GLU A 239 2.08 -12.19 -4.75
C GLU A 239 0.66 -12.28 -4.15
N VAL A 240 -0.05 -13.37 -4.40
CA VAL A 240 -1.38 -13.60 -3.82
C VAL A 240 -1.27 -14.05 -2.38
N ILE A 241 -1.83 -13.26 -1.47
CA ILE A 241 -1.96 -13.58 -0.05
C ILE A 241 -3.44 -13.62 0.30
N VAL A 242 -3.93 -14.82 0.61
CA VAL A 242 -5.32 -15.09 1.02
C VAL A 242 -5.31 -15.91 2.29
N GLU A 243 -6.14 -15.53 3.24
CA GLU A 243 -6.43 -16.35 4.42
C GLU A 243 -7.72 -17.13 4.19
N GLU A 244 -7.63 -18.44 4.33
CA GLU A 244 -8.77 -19.35 4.27
C GLU A 244 -8.96 -20.01 5.65
N ASP A 245 -10.19 -19.98 6.16
CA ASP A 245 -10.55 -20.65 7.39
C ASP A 245 -11.87 -21.41 7.26
N GLY A 246 -11.80 -22.74 7.41
CA GLY A 246 -12.97 -23.61 7.38
C GLY A 246 -13.72 -23.64 6.05
N VAL A 247 -13.05 -23.37 4.93
CA VAL A 247 -13.69 -23.34 3.58
C VAL A 247 -14.02 -24.73 3.02
N LYS A 248 -13.36 -25.78 3.53
CA LYS A 248 -13.66 -27.14 3.17
C LYS A 248 -14.88 -27.61 3.95
N ASP A 249 -15.86 -28.21 3.27
CA ASP A 249 -17.08 -28.75 3.88
C ASP A 249 -17.98 -27.71 4.58
N CYS A 250 -17.92 -26.44 4.19
CA CYS A 250 -18.83 -25.41 4.68
C CYS A 250 -20.06 -25.25 3.75
N ASP A 251 -21.18 -24.82 4.36
CA ASP A 251 -22.43 -24.55 3.64
C ASP A 251 -22.50 -23.08 3.19
N LEU A 252 -21.73 -22.19 3.84
CA LEU A 252 -21.68 -20.77 3.56
C LEU A 252 -20.25 -20.26 3.69
N ILE A 253 -19.79 -19.46 2.72
CA ILE A 253 -18.52 -18.74 2.77
C ILE A 253 -18.80 -17.25 2.96
N LEU A 254 -18.16 -16.64 3.96
CA LEU A 254 -18.13 -15.20 4.12
C LEU A 254 -16.81 -14.66 3.57
N THR A 255 -16.90 -13.57 2.81
CA THR A 255 -15.70 -12.89 2.27
C THR A 255 -15.61 -11.49 2.86
N SER A 256 -14.43 -11.14 3.38
CA SER A 256 -14.19 -9.82 3.96
C SER A 256 -12.71 -9.51 3.98
N TYR A 257 -12.34 -8.23 3.96
CA TYR A 257 -10.95 -7.78 4.05
C TYR A 257 -10.77 -6.71 5.13
N GLY A 258 -9.50 -6.41 5.47
CA GLY A 258 -9.15 -5.35 6.41
C GLY A 258 -9.78 -5.51 7.79
N SER A 259 -10.11 -4.41 8.45
CA SER A 259 -10.70 -4.39 9.79
C SER A 259 -12.04 -5.10 9.88
N ALA A 260 -12.87 -5.08 8.82
CA ALA A 260 -14.14 -5.78 8.78
C ALA A 260 -13.97 -7.30 8.93
N ALA A 261 -12.85 -7.86 8.47
CA ALA A 261 -12.57 -9.29 8.62
C ALA A 261 -12.47 -9.72 10.08
N ARG A 262 -12.07 -8.84 11.00
CA ARG A 262 -12.08 -9.14 12.46
C ARG A 262 -13.50 -9.38 12.97
N ILE A 263 -14.44 -8.54 12.52
CA ILE A 263 -15.86 -8.66 12.91
C ILE A 263 -16.41 -9.94 12.34
N VAL A 264 -16.14 -10.24 11.07
CA VAL A 264 -16.58 -11.47 10.39
C VAL A 264 -16.01 -12.72 11.08
N LYS A 265 -14.74 -12.73 11.48
CA LYS A 265 -14.15 -13.84 12.24
C LYS A 265 -14.91 -14.13 13.55
N THR A 266 -15.28 -13.08 14.27
CA THR A 266 -16.08 -13.22 15.49
C THR A 266 -17.48 -13.76 15.18
N ALA A 267 -18.14 -13.26 14.14
CA ALA A 267 -19.45 -13.75 13.72
C ALA A 267 -19.40 -15.23 13.28
N ILE A 268 -18.35 -15.63 12.54
CA ILE A 268 -18.13 -17.03 12.13
C ILE A 268 -18.01 -17.94 13.36
N GLN A 269 -17.27 -17.52 14.38
CA GLN A 269 -17.12 -18.31 15.59
C GLN A 269 -18.48 -18.52 16.30
N ILE A 270 -19.29 -17.48 16.42
CA ILE A 270 -20.63 -17.57 17.01
C ILE A 270 -21.51 -18.52 16.20
N LEU A 271 -21.51 -18.40 14.86
CA LEU A 271 -22.30 -19.28 13.99
C LEU A 271 -21.85 -20.75 14.09
N ARG A 272 -20.54 -21.00 14.18
CA ARG A 272 -20.00 -22.35 14.37
C ARG A 272 -20.41 -22.94 15.72
N ASP A 273 -20.42 -22.14 16.78
CA ASP A 273 -20.88 -22.56 18.10
C ASP A 273 -22.39 -22.89 18.10
N GLU A 274 -23.17 -22.28 17.21
CA GLU A 274 -24.59 -22.59 16.97
C GLU A 274 -24.79 -23.78 16.01
N GLY A 275 -23.72 -24.37 15.49
CA GLY A 275 -23.76 -25.59 14.66
C GLY A 275 -23.79 -25.32 13.15
N TYR A 276 -23.64 -24.07 12.68
CA TYR A 276 -23.56 -23.76 11.26
C TYR A 276 -22.14 -24.01 10.72
N LYS A 277 -22.05 -24.52 9.49
CA LYS A 277 -20.78 -24.72 8.78
C LYS A 277 -20.45 -23.50 7.96
N VAL A 278 -19.68 -22.59 8.53
CA VAL A 278 -19.33 -21.32 7.88
C VAL A 278 -17.82 -21.23 7.69
N GLY A 279 -17.39 -20.86 6.48
CA GLY A 279 -15.99 -20.61 6.12
C GLY A 279 -15.71 -19.12 5.90
N LEU A 280 -14.44 -18.75 5.92
CA LEU A 280 -13.93 -17.41 5.59
C LEU A 280 -12.96 -17.49 4.42
N ILE A 281 -13.13 -16.59 3.47
CA ILE A 281 -12.08 -16.21 2.53
C ILE A 281 -11.77 -14.73 2.76
N ARG A 282 -10.52 -14.46 3.14
CA ARG A 282 -10.06 -13.10 3.38
C ARG A 282 -8.92 -12.76 2.41
N PRO A 283 -9.16 -11.95 1.39
CA PRO A 283 -8.07 -11.38 0.60
C PRO A 283 -7.25 -10.41 1.46
N ILE A 284 -5.93 -10.58 1.45
CA ILE A 284 -4.97 -9.73 2.14
C ILE A 284 -4.24 -8.88 1.12
N SER A 285 -3.70 -9.50 0.05
CA SER A 285 -3.29 -8.77 -1.14
C SER A 285 -4.52 -8.55 -2.03
N CYS A 286 -4.89 -7.30 -2.26
CA CYS A 286 -6.18 -6.96 -2.89
C CYS A 286 -6.09 -6.60 -4.36
N LEU A 287 -4.97 -6.93 -5.06
CA LEU A 287 -4.68 -6.27 -6.26
C LEU A 287 -4.88 -6.92 -7.53
N LEU A 288 -4.87 -8.16 -7.51
CA LEU A 288 -4.63 -8.86 -8.75
C LEU A 288 -5.77 -9.78 -9.16
N TYR A 289 -6.79 -9.80 -8.35
CA TYR A 289 -8.09 -10.35 -8.75
C TYR A 289 -8.79 -9.35 -9.65
N THR A 290 -8.23 -9.16 -10.84
CA THR A 290 -8.83 -8.29 -11.80
C THR A 290 -9.49 -9.10 -12.88
N SER A 291 -10.60 -8.67 -13.25
CA SER A 291 -11.52 -9.00 -14.33
C SER A 291 -12.35 -10.26 -14.12
N ASP A 292 -11.76 -11.45 -13.88
CA ASP A 292 -12.61 -12.64 -13.97
C ASP A 292 -13.12 -13.13 -12.61
N ALA A 293 -12.24 -13.30 -11.60
CA ALA A 293 -12.69 -13.81 -10.29
C ALA A 293 -13.46 -12.77 -9.46
N ALA A 294 -13.20 -11.47 -9.64
CA ALA A 294 -13.96 -10.42 -8.96
C ALA A 294 -15.31 -10.17 -9.67
N ASP A 295 -15.38 -10.34 -10.97
CA ASP A 295 -16.61 -10.27 -11.72
C ASP A 295 -17.49 -11.52 -11.45
N ASP A 296 -16.89 -12.69 -11.28
CA ASP A 296 -17.58 -13.89 -10.82
C ASP A 296 -18.08 -13.76 -9.37
N MET A 297 -17.38 -13.05 -8.49
CA MET A 297 -17.84 -12.73 -7.14
C MET A 297 -18.92 -11.64 -7.10
N GLN A 298 -18.95 -10.72 -8.06
CA GLN A 298 -20.05 -9.77 -8.22
C GLN A 298 -21.33 -10.42 -8.76
N CYS A 299 -21.21 -11.51 -9.49
CA CYS A 299 -22.37 -12.30 -9.95
C CYS A 299 -23.00 -13.16 -8.85
N GLY A 300 -22.34 -13.34 -7.71
CA GLY A 300 -22.87 -13.93 -6.49
C GLY A 300 -23.69 -12.97 -5.66
N GLY A 301 -24.60 -12.24 -6.24
CA GLY A 301 -25.43 -11.15 -5.84
C GLY A 301 -25.78 -11.02 -4.36
N PHE A 302 -25.97 -9.89 -3.92
CA PHE A 302 -26.79 -9.52 -2.97
C PHE A 302 -27.60 -9.00 -2.91
#